data_f276109bba533b7ca073554fa0730d8c
#
_entry.id   f276109bba533b7ca073554fa0730d8c
#
_cell.length_a   1.000
_cell.length_b   1.000
_cell.length_c   1.000
_cell.angle_alpha   90.00
_cell.angle_beta   90.00
_cell.angle_gamma   90.00
#
_symmetry.space_group_name_H-M   'P 1'
#
loop_
_entity.id
_entity.type
_entity.pdbx_description
1 polymer ?
#
loop_
_entity_poly.entity_id
_entity_poly.type
_entity_poly.pdbx_seq_one_letter_code
_entity_poly.pdbx_strand_id
1 'polypeptide(L)'
;MDTFNQLLEQKNDGKRKQSSLDQISNNIRRLYVKCYGSDPEDISQIEGMLEDVSHTFGCLQSDWNGKKLGFSTMLSYTNALLIANDMFELGLSGTYGELETELQVRREDEKRKNPMKETKINREELNKVLADLKENAKNKAGVRAYAMFQIIAKYPFRLESATLERISQEDFDTLSSEDKGIRNYLIEGPNYMKFNFNGYKTNKKFGMREIQVDDELYETLTEYLTMSDDDYVFFPGKDDVTLEKSQDKQRNNLSVWVKRLLKKNGINASTTD
;
A
#
# COMPACT_ATOMS: atom_id res chain seq x y z
N MET A 1 4.25 -7.80 24.42
CA MET A 1 3.72 -7.37 23.10
C MET A 1 2.44 -8.10 22.69
N ASP A 2 2.33 -9.40 22.94
CA ASP A 2 1.10 -10.15 22.57
C ASP A 2 -0.14 -9.60 23.26
N THR A 3 -0.04 -9.25 24.57
CA THR A 3 -1.14 -8.64 25.34
C THR A 3 -1.53 -7.26 24.75
N PHE A 4 -0.57 -6.46 24.28
CA PHE A 4 -0.83 -5.17 23.65
C PHE A 4 -1.56 -5.35 22.32
N ASN A 5 -1.13 -6.32 21.49
CA ASN A 5 -1.82 -6.64 20.23
C ASN A 5 -3.24 -7.12 20.46
N GLN A 6 -3.46 -7.99 21.45
CA GLN A 6 -4.80 -8.45 21.84
C GLN A 6 -5.69 -7.28 22.28
N LEU A 7 -5.15 -6.34 23.06
CA LEU A 7 -5.89 -5.14 23.45
C LEU A 7 -6.24 -4.26 22.25
N LEU A 8 -5.28 -4.05 21.33
CA LEU A 8 -5.51 -3.34 20.07
C LEU A 8 -6.66 -3.96 19.26
N GLU A 9 -6.68 -5.27 19.15
CA GLU A 9 -7.74 -6.00 18.44
C GLU A 9 -9.08 -5.87 19.12
N GLN A 10 -9.14 -6.06 20.45
CA GLN A 10 -10.38 -5.94 21.25
C GLN A 10 -10.98 -4.52 21.18
N LYS A 11 -10.15 -3.49 21.32
CA LYS A 11 -10.59 -2.07 21.29
C LYS A 11 -10.84 -1.55 19.88
N ASN A 12 -10.38 -2.26 18.85
CA ASN A 12 -10.56 -1.84 17.46
C ASN A 12 -12.02 -1.86 17.00
N ASP A 13 -12.82 -2.77 17.51
CA ASP A 13 -14.26 -2.94 17.17
C ASP A 13 -14.50 -2.94 15.64
N GLY A 14 -13.62 -3.58 14.87
CA GLY A 14 -13.69 -3.66 13.40
C GLY A 14 -13.44 -2.34 12.65
N LYS A 15 -13.07 -1.25 13.34
CA LYS A 15 -12.88 0.07 12.73
C LYS A 15 -11.65 0.17 11.85
N ARG A 16 -10.58 -0.57 12.17
CA ARG A 16 -9.30 -0.55 11.44
C ARG A 16 -8.95 -1.93 10.92
N LYS A 17 -8.25 -1.98 9.80
CA LYS A 17 -7.71 -3.23 9.24
C LYS A 17 -6.57 -3.76 10.11
N GLN A 18 -6.36 -5.08 10.09
CA GLN A 18 -5.28 -5.73 10.81
C GLN A 18 -3.90 -5.13 10.49
N SER A 19 -3.61 -4.87 9.22
CA SER A 19 -2.35 -4.23 8.82
C SER A 19 -2.11 -2.85 9.45
N SER A 20 -3.19 -2.11 9.75
CA SER A 20 -3.08 -0.83 10.47
C SER A 20 -2.80 -1.04 11.96
N LEU A 21 -3.39 -2.07 12.58
CA LEU A 21 -3.11 -2.44 13.97
C LEU A 21 -1.67 -2.92 14.13
N ASP A 22 -1.19 -3.76 13.21
CA ASP A 22 0.20 -4.23 13.18
C ASP A 22 1.19 -3.06 13.06
N GLN A 23 0.85 -2.04 12.24
CA GLN A 23 1.68 -0.85 12.11
C GLN A 23 1.72 -0.01 13.40
N ILE A 24 0.57 0.17 14.07
CA ILE A 24 0.49 0.87 15.36
C ILE A 24 1.35 0.15 16.38
N SER A 25 1.16 -1.15 16.53
CA SER A 25 1.93 -1.98 17.45
C SER A 25 3.44 -1.90 17.20
N ASN A 26 3.85 -2.04 15.94
CA ASN A 26 5.25 -1.94 15.55
C ASN A 26 5.84 -0.55 15.84
N ASN A 27 5.07 0.53 15.63
CA ASN A 27 5.53 1.88 15.93
C ASN A 27 5.71 2.06 17.44
N ILE A 28 4.74 1.67 18.27
CA ILE A 28 4.82 1.74 19.72
C ILE A 28 6.02 0.94 20.24
N ARG A 29 6.18 -0.31 19.80
CA ARG A 29 7.32 -1.13 20.19
C ARG A 29 8.66 -0.50 19.83
N ARG A 30 8.83 -0.04 18.59
CA ARG A 30 10.08 0.59 18.13
C ARG A 30 10.40 1.86 18.91
N LEU A 31 9.39 2.65 19.22
CA LEU A 31 9.57 3.85 20.02
C LEU A 31 9.96 3.50 21.45
N TYR A 32 9.31 2.49 22.05
CA TYR A 32 9.67 2.00 23.37
C TYR A 32 11.13 1.53 23.41
N VAL A 33 11.56 0.70 22.47
CA VAL A 33 12.95 0.25 22.35
C VAL A 33 13.91 1.44 22.20
N LYS A 34 13.51 2.47 21.45
CA LYS A 34 14.32 3.69 21.30
C LYS A 34 14.47 4.47 22.61
N CYS A 35 13.40 4.56 23.41
CA CYS A 35 13.41 5.28 24.68
C CYS A 35 14.15 4.53 25.80
N TYR A 36 14.00 3.21 25.85
CA TYR A 36 14.40 2.41 27.02
C TYR A 36 15.45 1.33 26.71
N GLY A 37 15.81 1.11 25.44
CA GLY A 37 16.90 0.22 25.03
C GLY A 37 16.54 -1.28 24.93
N SER A 38 15.33 -1.69 25.36
CA SER A 38 14.86 -3.07 25.33
C SER A 38 13.37 -3.13 24.89
N ASP A 39 12.91 -4.32 24.52
CA ASP A 39 11.48 -4.54 24.27
C ASP A 39 10.68 -4.42 25.59
N PRO A 40 9.42 -3.92 25.54
CA PRO A 40 8.56 -3.90 26.71
C PRO A 40 8.21 -5.32 27.15
N GLU A 41 8.35 -5.59 28.43
CA GLU A 41 8.02 -6.89 29.04
C GLU A 41 6.51 -7.04 29.22
N ASP A 42 5.85 -5.96 29.61
CA ASP A 42 4.42 -5.93 29.87
C ASP A 42 3.75 -4.62 29.36
N ILE A 43 2.44 -4.56 29.54
CA ILE A 43 1.62 -3.46 29.06
C ILE A 43 1.80 -2.19 29.92
N SER A 44 2.08 -2.33 31.23
CA SER A 44 2.26 -1.21 32.15
C SER A 44 3.47 -0.34 31.78
N GLN A 45 4.49 -0.95 31.18
CA GLN A 45 5.66 -0.24 30.68
C GLN A 45 5.31 0.62 29.46
N ILE A 46 4.38 0.15 28.61
CA ILE A 46 3.86 0.95 27.49
C ILE A 46 3.02 2.11 28.02
N GLU A 47 2.17 1.88 29.01
CA GLU A 47 1.39 2.92 29.68
C GLU A 47 2.32 3.99 30.27
N GLY A 48 3.35 3.60 31.02
CA GLY A 48 4.34 4.51 31.57
C GLY A 48 5.08 5.35 30.51
N MET A 49 5.41 4.74 29.36
CA MET A 49 5.95 5.49 28.23
C MET A 49 4.96 6.52 27.68
N LEU A 50 3.68 6.17 27.57
CA LEU A 50 2.64 7.09 27.08
C LEU A 50 2.39 8.25 28.06
N GLU A 51 2.48 8.02 29.35
CA GLU A 51 2.33 9.04 30.37
C GLU A 51 3.49 10.04 30.41
N ASP A 52 4.73 9.58 30.12
CA ASP A 52 5.89 10.47 29.99
C ASP A 52 6.02 11.06 28.58
N VAL A 53 5.07 11.94 28.24
CA VAL A 53 4.99 12.59 26.92
C VAL A 53 6.29 13.30 26.56
N SER A 54 6.90 13.98 27.52
CA SER A 54 8.12 14.78 27.28
C SER A 54 9.30 13.90 26.88
N HIS A 55 9.54 12.82 27.61
CA HIS A 55 10.59 11.85 27.30
C HIS A 55 10.32 11.15 25.97
N THR A 56 9.11 10.67 25.78
CA THR A 56 8.68 9.94 24.56
C THR A 56 8.84 10.79 23.30
N PHE A 57 8.47 12.08 23.38
CA PHE A 57 8.65 13.00 22.25
C PHE A 57 10.12 13.38 22.04
N GLY A 58 10.90 13.50 23.12
CA GLY A 58 12.35 13.67 23.06
C GLY A 58 13.03 12.50 22.33
N CYS A 59 12.60 11.27 22.58
CA CYS A 59 13.05 10.08 21.84
C CYS A 59 12.72 10.15 20.33
N LEU A 60 11.52 10.63 19.96
CA LEU A 60 11.13 10.82 18.56
C LEU A 60 12.00 11.84 17.84
N GLN A 61 12.41 12.90 18.52
CA GLN A 61 13.26 13.96 17.97
C GLN A 61 14.75 13.63 17.96
N SER A 62 15.16 12.61 18.68
CA SER A 62 16.55 12.17 18.77
C SER A 62 17.05 11.50 17.49
N ASP A 63 18.35 11.28 17.39
CA ASP A 63 18.94 10.55 16.26
C ASP A 63 18.61 9.05 16.32
N TRP A 64 18.10 8.54 15.22
CA TRP A 64 17.79 7.13 14.99
C TRP A 64 18.84 6.54 14.03
N ASN A 65 19.75 5.73 14.56
CA ASN A 65 20.86 5.13 13.78
C ASN A 65 21.67 6.19 13.00
N GLY A 66 21.98 7.31 13.63
CA GLY A 66 22.77 8.41 13.02
C GLY A 66 21.99 9.33 12.09
N LYS A 67 20.66 9.25 12.07
CA LYS A 67 19.80 10.13 11.25
C LYS A 67 18.57 10.57 12.05
N LYS A 68 18.16 11.83 11.86
CA LYS A 68 16.87 12.30 12.38
C LYS A 68 15.72 11.72 11.57
N LEU A 69 14.61 11.42 12.24
CA LEU A 69 13.38 11.02 11.57
C LEU A 69 12.82 12.20 10.77
N GLY A 70 12.34 11.92 9.55
CA GLY A 70 11.55 12.91 8.81
C GLY A 70 10.18 13.13 9.44
N PHE A 71 9.60 14.34 9.24
CA PHE A 71 8.31 14.72 9.84
C PHE A 71 7.16 13.74 9.53
N SER A 72 7.10 13.18 8.32
CA SER A 72 6.08 12.17 7.98
C SER A 72 6.21 10.90 8.81
N THR A 73 7.43 10.49 9.13
CA THR A 73 7.70 9.34 10.01
C THR A 73 7.32 9.68 11.45
N MET A 74 7.74 10.85 11.97
CA MET A 74 7.35 11.30 13.31
C MET A 74 5.83 11.36 13.46
N LEU A 75 5.11 11.89 12.48
CA LEU A 75 3.63 11.89 12.47
C LEU A 75 3.03 10.49 12.54
N SER A 76 3.64 9.50 11.87
CA SER A 76 3.18 8.10 11.96
C SER A 76 3.33 7.54 13.37
N TYR A 77 4.42 7.87 14.07
CA TYR A 77 4.60 7.51 15.48
C TYR A 77 3.62 8.25 16.39
N THR A 78 3.43 9.57 16.20
CA THR A 78 2.51 10.37 17.02
C THR A 78 1.06 9.88 16.86
N ASN A 79 0.65 9.51 15.66
CA ASN A 79 -0.64 8.86 15.43
C ASN A 79 -0.79 7.52 16.18
N ALA A 80 0.28 6.73 16.26
CA ALA A 80 0.24 5.49 17.03
C ALA A 80 0.13 5.78 18.54
N LEU A 81 0.81 6.81 19.05
CA LEU A 81 0.70 7.27 20.44
C LEU A 81 -0.71 7.77 20.77
N LEU A 82 -1.34 8.56 19.89
CA LEU A 82 -2.73 9.01 20.07
C LEU A 82 -3.69 7.83 20.19
N ILE A 83 -3.59 6.86 19.28
CA ILE A 83 -4.45 5.68 19.31
C ILE A 83 -4.22 4.86 20.58
N ALA A 84 -2.96 4.66 20.98
CA ALA A 84 -2.65 3.93 22.21
C ALA A 84 -3.14 4.68 23.45
N ASN A 85 -2.97 6.01 23.52
CA ASN A 85 -3.51 6.83 24.60
C ASN A 85 -5.03 6.70 24.73
N ASP A 86 -5.76 6.72 23.62
CA ASP A 86 -7.22 6.54 23.64
C ASP A 86 -7.61 5.14 24.13
N MET A 87 -6.83 4.12 23.79
CA MET A 87 -7.08 2.75 24.23
C MET A 87 -6.84 2.55 25.72
N PHE A 88 -5.80 3.18 26.26
CA PHE A 88 -5.49 3.15 27.70
C PHE A 88 -6.30 4.16 28.51
N GLU A 89 -7.11 5.00 27.83
CA GLU A 89 -7.95 6.01 28.48
C GLU A 89 -7.15 7.01 29.36
N LEU A 90 -5.89 7.32 28.95
CA LEU A 90 -4.98 8.15 29.73
C LEU A 90 -5.33 9.65 29.72
N GLY A 91 -6.25 10.09 28.87
CA GLY A 91 -6.71 11.46 28.80
C GLY A 91 -5.70 12.46 28.20
N LEU A 92 -4.62 11.97 27.56
CA LEU A 92 -3.52 12.78 27.00
C LEU A 92 -3.74 13.14 25.53
N SER A 93 -4.93 12.89 24.96
CA SER A 93 -5.23 13.14 23.53
C SER A 93 -5.02 14.59 23.14
N GLY A 94 -5.29 15.55 24.02
CA GLY A 94 -5.01 16.98 23.79
C GLY A 94 -3.52 17.24 23.59
N THR A 95 -2.68 16.74 24.47
CA THR A 95 -1.22 16.93 24.45
C THR A 95 -0.61 16.30 23.19
N TYR A 96 -0.96 15.04 22.88
CA TYR A 96 -0.49 14.38 21.65
C TYR A 96 -1.04 15.04 20.39
N GLY A 97 -2.28 15.58 20.42
CA GLY A 97 -2.89 16.31 19.32
C GLY A 97 -2.20 17.65 19.02
N GLU A 98 -1.74 18.36 20.05
CA GLU A 98 -0.92 19.57 19.88
C GLU A 98 0.42 19.26 19.21
N LEU A 99 1.09 18.17 19.64
CA LEU A 99 2.34 17.70 19.03
C LEU A 99 2.14 17.27 17.58
N GLU A 100 1.05 16.58 17.29
CA GLU A 100 0.69 16.22 15.91
C GLU A 100 0.51 17.47 15.04
N THR A 101 -0.22 18.45 15.55
CA THR A 101 -0.47 19.72 14.85
C THR A 101 0.85 20.46 14.57
N GLU A 102 1.73 20.55 15.55
CA GLU A 102 3.05 21.17 15.38
C GLU A 102 3.87 20.45 14.31
N LEU A 103 3.89 19.12 14.32
CA LEU A 103 4.60 18.33 13.31
C LEU A 103 4.01 18.50 11.90
N GLN A 104 2.68 18.63 11.80
CA GLN A 104 2.02 18.90 10.51
C GLN A 104 2.44 20.25 9.95
N VAL A 105 2.44 21.30 10.77
CA VAL A 105 2.90 22.64 10.37
C VAL A 105 4.36 22.60 9.91
N ARG A 106 5.24 21.98 10.70
CA ARG A 106 6.67 21.85 10.34
C ARG A 106 6.88 21.06 9.05
N ARG A 107 6.10 20.00 8.81
CA ARG A 107 6.13 19.23 7.55
C ARG A 107 5.73 20.08 6.35
N GLU A 108 4.67 20.87 6.48
CA GLU A 108 4.23 21.74 5.39
C GLU A 108 5.25 22.87 5.11
N ASP A 109 5.89 23.42 6.15
CA ASP A 109 6.96 24.39 5.99
C ASP A 109 8.20 23.79 5.32
N GLU A 110 8.55 22.54 5.67
CA GLU A 110 9.64 21.81 4.99
C GLU A 110 9.34 21.59 3.52
N LYS A 111 8.12 21.19 3.19
CA LYS A 111 7.67 21.03 1.80
C LYS A 111 7.70 22.35 1.02
N ARG A 112 7.35 23.48 1.65
CA ARG A 112 7.43 24.82 1.03
C ARG A 112 8.86 25.24 0.77
N LYS A 113 9.78 24.97 1.73
CA LYS A 113 11.22 25.31 1.63
C LYS A 113 11.95 24.37 0.66
N ASN A 114 11.56 23.13 0.62
CA ASN A 114 12.08 22.10 -0.25
C ASN A 114 10.91 21.50 -1.07
N PRO A 115 10.39 22.24 -2.06
CA PRO A 115 9.39 21.65 -2.94
C PRO A 115 10.01 20.38 -3.49
N MET A 116 9.33 19.23 -3.27
CA MET A 116 9.77 17.99 -3.88
C MET A 116 10.07 18.33 -5.33
N LYS A 117 11.29 18.00 -5.78
CA LYS A 117 11.57 18.02 -7.22
C LYS A 117 10.44 17.20 -7.81
N GLU A 118 9.53 17.88 -8.53
CA GLU A 118 8.47 17.19 -9.25
C GLU A 118 9.18 16.20 -10.17
N THR A 119 9.27 14.96 -9.71
CA THR A 119 9.62 13.85 -10.59
C THR A 119 8.40 13.62 -11.47
N LYS A 120 8.10 14.62 -12.31
CA LYS A 120 7.15 14.44 -13.38
C LYS A 120 7.81 13.49 -14.35
N ILE A 121 7.39 12.26 -14.32
CA ILE A 121 7.70 11.34 -15.41
C ILE A 121 7.13 12.01 -16.65
N ASN A 122 8.01 12.37 -17.58
CA ASN A 122 7.58 12.94 -18.83
C ASN A 122 6.81 11.87 -19.62
N ARG A 123 5.70 12.25 -20.24
CA ARG A 123 4.91 11.36 -21.09
C ARG A 123 5.75 10.73 -22.21
N GLU A 124 6.73 11.47 -22.73
CA GLU A 124 7.67 10.97 -23.73
C GLU A 124 8.55 9.84 -23.19
N GLU A 125 9.01 9.95 -21.93
CA GLU A 125 9.78 8.89 -21.27
C GLU A 125 8.94 7.63 -21.06
N LEU A 126 7.68 7.77 -20.63
CA LEU A 126 6.76 6.63 -20.53
C LEU A 126 6.49 5.97 -21.86
N ASN A 127 6.27 6.76 -22.93
CA ASN A 127 6.04 6.24 -24.27
C ASN A 127 7.28 5.50 -24.79
N LYS A 128 8.48 5.97 -24.48
CA LYS A 128 9.72 5.27 -24.81
C LYS A 128 9.81 3.92 -24.10
N VAL A 129 9.52 3.87 -22.82
CA VAL A 129 9.50 2.60 -22.06
C VAL A 129 8.47 1.64 -22.65
N LEU A 130 7.28 2.13 -23.01
CA LEU A 130 6.23 1.32 -23.66
C LEU A 130 6.71 0.76 -25.01
N ALA A 131 7.37 1.58 -25.84
CA ALA A 131 7.90 1.15 -27.12
C ALA A 131 8.98 0.06 -26.95
N ASP A 132 9.93 0.27 -26.03
CA ASP A 132 10.97 -0.70 -25.72
C ASP A 132 10.39 -2.03 -25.20
N LEU A 133 9.34 -1.97 -24.35
CA LEU A 133 8.68 -3.17 -23.87
C LEU A 133 7.92 -3.90 -24.99
N LYS A 134 7.26 -3.17 -25.89
CA LYS A 134 6.55 -3.74 -27.05
C LYS A 134 7.51 -4.49 -27.98
N GLU A 135 8.66 -3.88 -28.30
CA GLU A 135 9.69 -4.49 -29.14
C GLU A 135 10.25 -5.79 -28.52
N ASN A 136 10.35 -5.84 -27.19
CA ASN A 136 10.84 -6.98 -26.43
C ASN A 136 9.77 -7.99 -26.02
N ALA A 137 8.51 -7.79 -26.40
CA ALA A 137 7.39 -8.68 -26.09
C ALA A 137 7.36 -9.92 -26.99
N LYS A 138 8.45 -10.72 -26.97
CA LYS A 138 8.63 -11.91 -27.83
C LYS A 138 8.42 -13.25 -27.12
N ASN A 139 8.14 -13.22 -25.84
CA ASN A 139 7.89 -14.40 -25.00
C ASN A 139 6.97 -14.04 -23.83
N LYS A 140 6.47 -15.05 -23.08
CA LYS A 140 5.55 -14.87 -21.95
C LYS A 140 5.99 -13.73 -21.01
N ALA A 141 7.27 -13.67 -20.63
CA ALA A 141 7.78 -12.65 -19.70
C ALA A 141 7.76 -11.25 -20.31
N GLY A 142 8.10 -11.11 -21.60
CA GLY A 142 8.07 -9.83 -22.32
C GLY A 142 6.64 -9.33 -22.54
N VAL A 143 5.73 -10.19 -23.00
CA VAL A 143 4.31 -9.84 -23.21
C VAL A 143 3.67 -9.45 -21.87
N ARG A 144 3.93 -10.20 -20.79
CA ARG A 144 3.51 -9.86 -19.44
C ARG A 144 4.00 -8.48 -19.00
N ALA A 145 5.27 -8.19 -19.20
CA ALA A 145 5.87 -6.91 -18.82
C ALA A 145 5.23 -5.75 -19.59
N TYR A 146 4.97 -5.92 -20.86
CA TYR A 146 4.31 -4.94 -21.70
C TYR A 146 2.85 -4.70 -21.25
N ALA A 147 2.06 -5.76 -21.06
CA ALA A 147 0.68 -5.68 -20.56
C ALA A 147 0.60 -4.96 -19.20
N MET A 148 1.44 -5.35 -18.24
CA MET A 148 1.50 -4.71 -16.91
C MET A 148 1.78 -3.21 -17.02
N PHE A 149 2.74 -2.81 -17.86
CA PHE A 149 3.11 -1.41 -17.98
C PHE A 149 2.09 -0.59 -18.76
N GLN A 150 1.41 -1.17 -19.75
CA GLN A 150 0.26 -0.54 -20.41
C GLN A 150 -0.84 -0.19 -19.40
N ILE A 151 -1.18 -1.12 -18.50
CA ILE A 151 -2.20 -0.87 -17.46
C ILE A 151 -1.77 0.29 -16.58
N ILE A 152 -0.54 0.31 -16.10
CA ILE A 152 -0.03 1.38 -15.22
C ILE A 152 0.00 2.74 -15.94
N ALA A 153 0.39 2.76 -17.21
CA ALA A 153 0.51 3.99 -18.00
C ALA A 153 -0.84 4.56 -18.46
N LYS A 154 -1.82 3.70 -18.75
CA LYS A 154 -3.12 4.10 -19.30
C LYS A 154 -4.19 4.31 -18.23
N TYR A 155 -4.14 3.54 -17.14
CA TYR A 155 -5.20 3.53 -16.14
C TYR A 155 -4.68 4.00 -14.78
N PRO A 156 -5.37 4.92 -14.10
CA PRO A 156 -4.94 5.50 -12.82
C PRO A 156 -5.17 4.54 -11.64
N PHE A 157 -4.90 3.26 -11.85
CA PHE A 157 -4.94 2.25 -10.80
C PHE A 157 -3.56 2.17 -10.17
N ARG A 158 -3.45 2.47 -8.90
CA ARG A 158 -2.19 2.35 -8.16
C ARG A 158 -1.58 0.95 -8.35
N LEU A 159 -1.70 0.09 -7.34
CA LEU A 159 -1.15 -1.26 -7.37
C LEU A 159 -2.24 -2.35 -7.43
N GLU A 160 -3.50 -1.95 -7.60
CA GLU A 160 -4.65 -2.87 -7.61
C GLU A 160 -4.59 -3.87 -8.76
N SER A 161 -4.01 -3.47 -9.90
CA SER A 161 -3.81 -4.40 -11.04
C SER A 161 -2.92 -5.60 -10.72
N ALA A 162 -2.10 -5.51 -9.65
CA ALA A 162 -1.30 -6.65 -9.19
C ALA A 162 -2.14 -7.82 -8.67
N THR A 163 -3.36 -7.54 -8.22
CA THR A 163 -4.24 -8.50 -7.53
C THR A 163 -5.38 -9.00 -8.41
N LEU A 164 -5.31 -8.77 -9.72
CA LEU A 164 -6.33 -9.21 -10.66
C LEU A 164 -6.38 -10.73 -10.75
N GLU A 165 -7.56 -11.28 -10.51
CA GLU A 165 -7.92 -12.66 -10.76
C GLU A 165 -8.62 -12.75 -12.11
N ARG A 166 -8.34 -13.83 -12.86
CA ARG A 166 -8.94 -14.10 -14.15
C ARG A 166 -10.26 -14.82 -13.96
N ILE A 167 -11.33 -14.35 -14.62
CA ILE A 167 -12.64 -14.98 -14.52
C ILE A 167 -13.43 -14.76 -15.81
N SER A 168 -14.25 -15.75 -16.19
CA SER A 168 -15.22 -15.57 -17.28
C SER A 168 -16.35 -14.63 -16.85
N GLN A 169 -17.03 -13.98 -17.80
CA GLN A 169 -18.22 -13.18 -17.48
C GLN A 169 -19.31 -14.04 -16.83
N GLU A 170 -19.50 -15.28 -17.31
CA GLU A 170 -20.50 -16.22 -16.78
C GLU A 170 -20.22 -16.56 -15.31
N ASP A 171 -18.99 -16.94 -14.99
CA ASP A 171 -18.59 -17.25 -13.61
C ASP A 171 -18.67 -16.03 -12.70
N PHE A 172 -18.26 -14.86 -13.22
CA PHE A 172 -18.36 -13.60 -12.44
C PHE A 172 -19.82 -13.29 -12.08
N ASP A 173 -20.77 -13.53 -12.96
CA ASP A 173 -22.19 -13.25 -12.72
C ASP A 173 -22.75 -14.14 -11.59
N THR A 174 -22.20 -15.34 -11.40
CA THR A 174 -22.60 -16.29 -10.35
C THR A 174 -21.98 -16.01 -8.99
N LEU A 175 -20.93 -15.18 -8.90
CA LEU A 175 -20.27 -14.86 -7.63
C LEU A 175 -21.21 -14.16 -6.65
N SER A 176 -21.01 -14.44 -5.37
CA SER A 176 -21.69 -13.71 -4.29
C SER A 176 -21.30 -12.22 -4.28
N SER A 177 -22.17 -11.39 -3.70
CA SER A 177 -21.85 -9.96 -3.53
C SER A 177 -20.63 -9.75 -2.62
N GLU A 178 -20.38 -10.66 -1.68
CA GLU A 178 -19.22 -10.63 -0.80
C GLU A 178 -17.93 -10.88 -1.58
N ASP A 179 -17.86 -11.94 -2.37
CA ASP A 179 -16.70 -12.28 -3.20
C ASP A 179 -16.40 -11.16 -4.20
N LYS A 180 -17.44 -10.63 -4.87
CA LYS A 180 -17.31 -9.47 -5.75
C LYS A 180 -16.75 -8.24 -5.02
N GLY A 181 -17.07 -8.08 -3.73
CA GLY A 181 -16.71 -6.92 -2.91
C GLY A 181 -15.27 -6.86 -2.43
N ILE A 182 -14.56 -8.00 -2.35
CA ILE A 182 -13.24 -8.11 -1.71
C ILE A 182 -12.08 -8.37 -2.67
N ARG A 183 -12.36 -8.70 -3.94
CA ARG A 183 -11.38 -9.06 -4.95
C ARG A 183 -11.40 -8.12 -6.14
N ASN A 184 -10.36 -8.20 -6.95
CA ASN A 184 -10.23 -7.47 -8.22
C ASN A 184 -10.16 -8.50 -9.34
N TYR A 185 -10.91 -8.27 -10.41
CA TYR A 185 -11.05 -9.22 -11.50
C TYR A 185 -10.68 -8.61 -12.84
N LEU A 186 -10.07 -9.44 -13.69
CA LEU A 186 -10.11 -9.30 -15.15
C LEU A 186 -11.21 -10.22 -15.66
N ILE A 187 -12.30 -9.64 -16.11
CA ILE A 187 -13.47 -10.37 -16.59
C ILE A 187 -13.34 -10.53 -18.11
N GLU A 188 -13.40 -11.79 -18.57
CA GLU A 188 -13.32 -12.15 -19.98
C GLU A 188 -14.71 -12.40 -20.54
N GLY A 189 -15.12 -11.60 -21.51
CA GLY A 189 -16.31 -11.83 -22.33
C GLY A 189 -15.95 -12.34 -23.73
N PRO A 190 -16.95 -12.62 -24.59
CA PRO A 190 -16.71 -13.21 -25.91
C PRO A 190 -15.79 -12.40 -26.83
N ASN A 191 -15.86 -11.07 -26.76
CA ASN A 191 -15.08 -10.15 -27.60
C ASN A 191 -14.63 -8.91 -26.82
N TYR A 192 -14.53 -9.01 -25.50
CA TYR A 192 -14.10 -7.90 -24.66
C TYR A 192 -13.45 -8.42 -23.39
N MET A 193 -12.66 -7.55 -22.77
CA MET A 193 -12.21 -7.70 -21.38
C MET A 193 -12.56 -6.44 -20.60
N LYS A 194 -12.84 -6.60 -19.33
CA LYS A 194 -13.05 -5.47 -18.42
C LYS A 194 -12.40 -5.71 -17.07
N PHE A 195 -11.89 -4.65 -16.48
CA PHE A 195 -11.43 -4.66 -15.11
C PHE A 195 -12.60 -4.39 -14.16
N ASN A 196 -12.68 -5.15 -13.09
CA ASN A 196 -13.58 -4.91 -11.98
C ASN A 196 -12.76 -4.74 -10.71
N PHE A 197 -12.73 -3.53 -10.15
CA PHE A 197 -11.95 -3.21 -8.97
C PHE A 197 -12.85 -2.95 -7.76
N ASN A 198 -12.72 -3.82 -6.76
CA ASN A 198 -13.38 -3.70 -5.47
C ASN A 198 -12.39 -3.77 -4.30
N GLY A 199 -11.36 -4.61 -4.40
CA GLY A 199 -10.34 -4.79 -3.37
C GLY A 199 -9.34 -3.63 -3.27
N TYR A 200 -9.80 -2.37 -3.10
CA TYR A 200 -8.92 -1.21 -3.00
C TYR A 200 -9.23 -0.31 -1.80
N LYS A 201 -8.21 0.45 -1.35
CA LYS A 201 -8.22 1.19 -0.07
C LYS A 201 -9.41 2.14 0.10
N THR A 202 -9.89 2.75 -0.96
CA THR A 202 -10.97 3.76 -0.93
C THR A 202 -12.30 3.25 -1.49
N ASN A 203 -12.48 1.94 -1.62
CA ASN A 203 -13.71 1.34 -2.12
C ASN A 203 -14.95 1.78 -1.33
N LYS A 204 -14.88 1.82 0.02
CA LYS A 204 -16.00 2.30 0.85
C LYS A 204 -16.50 3.70 0.46
N LYS A 205 -15.64 4.54 -0.10
CA LYS A 205 -15.97 5.92 -0.52
C LYS A 205 -16.44 6.01 -1.98
N PHE A 206 -15.84 5.21 -2.87
CA PHE A 206 -16.02 5.36 -4.32
C PHE A 206 -16.75 4.18 -4.97
N GLY A 207 -17.02 3.11 -4.22
CA GLY A 207 -17.70 1.91 -4.70
C GLY A 207 -16.88 1.10 -5.71
N MET A 208 -17.52 0.14 -6.31
CA MET A 208 -16.99 -0.70 -7.38
C MET A 208 -16.62 0.16 -8.61
N ARG A 209 -15.49 -0.17 -9.24
CA ARG A 209 -15.08 0.42 -10.51
C ARG A 209 -14.97 -0.63 -11.60
N GLU A 210 -15.77 -0.46 -12.63
CA GLU A 210 -15.68 -1.29 -13.83
C GLU A 210 -15.14 -0.44 -15.00
N ILE A 211 -14.15 -0.98 -15.72
CA ILE A 211 -13.48 -0.25 -16.79
C ILE A 211 -13.24 -1.22 -17.95
N GLN A 212 -13.75 -0.84 -19.12
CA GLN A 212 -13.52 -1.54 -20.36
C GLN A 212 -12.03 -1.46 -20.75
N VAL A 213 -11.45 -2.59 -21.11
CA VAL A 213 -10.09 -2.67 -21.67
C VAL A 213 -10.12 -2.15 -23.11
N ASP A 214 -9.15 -1.30 -23.47
CA ASP A 214 -9.02 -0.81 -24.85
C ASP A 214 -8.46 -1.90 -25.79
N ASP A 215 -8.65 -1.72 -27.10
CA ASP A 215 -8.33 -2.75 -28.11
C ASP A 215 -6.86 -3.17 -28.07
N GLU A 216 -5.92 -2.22 -27.93
CA GLU A 216 -4.48 -2.54 -27.90
C GLU A 216 -4.11 -3.39 -26.67
N LEU A 217 -4.65 -3.04 -25.51
CA LEU A 217 -4.42 -3.82 -24.29
C LEU A 217 -5.18 -5.15 -24.33
N TYR A 218 -6.36 -5.20 -24.96
CA TYR A 218 -7.12 -6.44 -25.17
C TYR A 218 -6.29 -7.44 -25.97
N GLU A 219 -5.71 -7.03 -27.10
CA GLU A 219 -4.82 -7.89 -27.91
C GLU A 219 -3.62 -8.40 -27.09
N THR A 220 -2.96 -7.50 -26.36
CA THR A 220 -1.80 -7.86 -25.54
C THR A 220 -2.16 -8.82 -24.40
N LEU A 221 -3.28 -8.60 -23.74
CA LEU A 221 -3.77 -9.50 -22.67
C LEU A 221 -4.19 -10.85 -23.25
N THR A 222 -4.86 -10.89 -24.39
CA THR A 222 -5.24 -12.12 -25.07
C THR A 222 -4.00 -12.95 -25.40
N GLU A 223 -2.97 -12.33 -26.00
CA GLU A 223 -1.71 -13.00 -26.27
C GLU A 223 -1.06 -13.55 -24.99
N TYR A 224 -0.99 -12.73 -23.93
CA TYR A 224 -0.40 -13.14 -22.65
C TYR A 224 -1.16 -14.31 -22.01
N LEU A 225 -2.48 -14.24 -21.98
CA LEU A 225 -3.33 -15.23 -21.31
C LEU A 225 -3.34 -16.59 -22.03
N THR A 226 -3.11 -16.60 -23.36
CA THR A 226 -2.89 -17.88 -24.09
C THR A 226 -1.60 -18.59 -23.68
N MET A 227 -0.64 -17.86 -23.08
CA MET A 227 0.63 -18.41 -22.59
C MET A 227 0.60 -18.71 -21.07
N SER A 228 -0.55 -18.50 -20.40
CA SER A 228 -0.66 -18.61 -18.94
C SER A 228 -1.95 -19.30 -18.53
N ASP A 229 -1.83 -20.38 -17.77
CA ASP A 229 -2.95 -21.11 -17.18
C ASP A 229 -3.21 -20.68 -15.72
N ASP A 230 -2.59 -19.56 -15.28
CA ASP A 230 -2.72 -19.08 -13.91
C ASP A 230 -4.08 -18.38 -13.69
N ASP A 231 -4.72 -18.62 -12.55
CA ASP A 231 -5.94 -17.92 -12.11
C ASP A 231 -5.70 -16.43 -11.84
N TYR A 232 -4.46 -16.06 -11.54
CA TYR A 232 -4.03 -14.68 -11.36
C TYR A 232 -3.39 -14.11 -12.62
N VAL A 233 -3.80 -12.90 -13.00
CA VAL A 233 -3.32 -12.30 -14.26
C VAL A 233 -1.81 -12.10 -14.25
N PHE A 234 -1.24 -11.51 -13.19
CA PHE A 234 0.19 -11.15 -13.18
C PHE A 234 1.00 -11.77 -12.05
N PHE A 235 0.47 -11.86 -10.86
CA PHE A 235 1.19 -12.37 -9.70
C PHE A 235 0.37 -13.43 -8.99
N PRO A 236 0.91 -14.63 -8.78
CA PRO A 236 0.20 -15.69 -8.09
C PRO A 236 -0.19 -15.27 -6.68
N GLY A 237 -1.37 -15.66 -6.28
CA GLY A 237 -1.82 -15.59 -4.89
C GLY A 237 -1.01 -16.51 -3.99
N LYS A 238 -1.30 -16.49 -2.71
CA LYS A 238 -0.77 -17.42 -1.72
C LYS A 238 -1.91 -18.03 -0.94
N ASP A 239 -2.02 -19.34 -0.97
CA ASP A 239 -3.08 -20.09 -0.31
C ASP A 239 -2.83 -20.30 1.19
N ASP A 240 -1.55 -20.19 1.61
CA ASP A 240 -1.09 -20.39 2.98
C ASP A 240 -1.22 -19.15 3.89
N VAL A 241 -1.79 -18.06 3.37
CA VAL A 241 -1.97 -16.81 4.08
C VAL A 241 -3.36 -16.22 3.84
N THR A 242 -3.79 -15.25 4.66
CA THR A 242 -5.05 -14.53 4.43
C THR A 242 -5.03 -13.80 3.09
N LEU A 243 -6.23 -13.61 2.48
CA LEU A 243 -6.40 -12.88 1.22
C LEU A 243 -5.72 -11.49 1.27
N GLU A 244 -5.87 -10.75 2.35
CA GLU A 244 -5.24 -9.42 2.52
C GLU A 244 -3.72 -9.50 2.44
N LYS A 245 -3.09 -10.45 3.15
CA LYS A 245 -1.63 -10.65 3.11
C LYS A 245 -1.13 -11.08 1.74
N SER A 246 -1.91 -11.93 1.05
CA SER A 246 -1.63 -12.35 -0.33
C SER A 246 -1.65 -11.14 -1.27
N GLN A 247 -2.71 -10.34 -1.23
CA GLN A 247 -2.86 -9.14 -2.05
C GLN A 247 -1.78 -8.09 -1.76
N ASP A 248 -1.41 -7.87 -0.50
CA ASP A 248 -0.34 -6.94 -0.14
C ASP A 248 1.01 -7.38 -0.71
N LYS A 249 1.29 -8.69 -0.74
CA LYS A 249 2.49 -9.21 -1.37
C LYS A 249 2.49 -9.00 -2.88
N GLN A 250 1.36 -9.22 -3.54
CA GLN A 250 1.21 -8.97 -4.99
C GLN A 250 1.44 -7.49 -5.32
N ARG A 251 0.86 -6.55 -4.56
CA ARG A 251 1.08 -5.10 -4.70
C ARG A 251 2.54 -4.71 -4.50
N ASN A 252 3.19 -5.29 -3.50
CA ASN A 252 4.63 -5.07 -3.25
C ASN A 252 5.48 -5.56 -4.42
N ASN A 253 5.20 -6.72 -4.98
CA ASN A 253 5.90 -7.26 -6.13
C ASN A 253 5.78 -6.33 -7.34
N LEU A 254 4.58 -5.82 -7.63
CA LEU A 254 4.37 -4.84 -8.69
C LEU A 254 5.16 -3.55 -8.45
N SER A 255 5.09 -2.99 -7.23
CA SER A 255 5.82 -1.77 -6.88
C SER A 255 7.32 -1.91 -7.07
N VAL A 256 7.91 -3.02 -6.61
CA VAL A 256 9.34 -3.31 -6.78
C VAL A 256 9.69 -3.49 -8.26
N TRP A 257 8.84 -4.18 -9.01
CA TRP A 257 9.05 -4.40 -10.43
C TRP A 257 9.04 -3.07 -11.22
N VAL A 258 8.03 -2.22 -11.02
CA VAL A 258 7.93 -0.90 -11.68
C VAL A 258 9.16 -0.05 -11.36
N LYS A 259 9.54 0.04 -10.09
CA LYS A 259 10.73 0.80 -9.67
C LYS A 259 12.00 0.31 -10.36
N ARG A 260 12.18 -1.00 -10.51
CA ARG A 260 13.33 -1.58 -11.21
C ARG A 260 13.30 -1.28 -12.71
N LEU A 261 12.12 -1.38 -13.33
CA LEU A 261 11.94 -1.08 -14.74
C LEU A 261 12.26 0.39 -15.06
N LEU A 262 11.67 1.32 -14.31
CA LEU A 262 11.91 2.74 -14.48
C LEU A 262 13.39 3.10 -14.28
N LYS A 263 14.01 2.56 -13.22
CA LYS A 263 15.45 2.76 -12.97
C LYS A 263 16.32 2.23 -14.10
N LYS A 264 15.99 1.07 -14.69
CA LYS A 264 16.70 0.50 -15.85
C LYS A 264 16.66 1.45 -17.07
N ASN A 265 15.58 2.20 -17.21
CA ASN A 265 15.38 3.20 -18.26
C ASN A 265 15.84 4.62 -17.87
N GLY A 266 16.62 4.77 -16.80
CA GLY A 266 17.16 6.06 -16.35
C GLY A 266 16.16 6.96 -15.64
N ILE A 267 14.94 6.47 -15.35
CA ILE A 267 13.86 7.22 -14.71
C ILE A 267 13.88 6.95 -13.21
N ASN A 268 14.13 7.99 -12.42
CA ASN A 268 14.12 7.89 -10.95
C ASN A 268 12.75 8.25 -10.39
N ALA A 269 11.80 7.33 -10.55
CA ALA A 269 10.42 7.49 -10.10
C ALA A 269 9.89 6.22 -9.44
N SER A 270 8.70 6.30 -8.85
CA SER A 270 8.01 5.19 -8.20
C SER A 270 6.57 5.02 -8.74
N THR A 271 5.86 4.03 -8.26
CA THR A 271 4.44 3.80 -8.63
C THR A 271 3.49 4.87 -8.11
N THR A 272 3.95 5.81 -7.32
CA THR A 272 3.17 6.91 -6.74
C THR A 272 3.47 8.26 -7.39
N ASP A 273 4.46 8.31 -8.27
CA ASP A 273 4.83 9.47 -9.06
C ASP A 273 4.15 9.45 -10.43
#